data_ab06d0355d67516c4102000287773e1d
#
_entry.id   ab06d0355d67516c4102000287773e1d
#
_cell.length_a   1.000
_cell.length_b   1.000
_cell.length_c   1.000
_cell.angle_alpha   90.00
_cell.angle_beta   90.00
_cell.angle_gamma   90.00
#
_symmetry.space_group_name_H-M   'P 1'
#
loop_
_entity.id
_entity.type
_entity.pdbx_description
1 polymer ?
#
loop_
_entity_poly.entity_id
_entity_poly.type
_entity_poly.pdbx_seq_one_letter_code
_entity_poly.pdbx_strand_id
1 'polypeptide(L)'
;TSGIVPKILELGKDVDTRLAISLHAPNDLIRNEIVPINKKYPLKELIQACQDYPRTRNSKRITFEYVMLKGVNDKPSDARQLIKLIKGIPAKINLIPFNPWPNSPYECSERSQIKKFSDILNNAGYSSPIRKTRGQDIMAACGQLKSASVKIRKSELNLR
;
A
#
# COMPACT_ATOMS: atom_id res chain seq x y z
N THR A 1 -1.77 8.51 -1.47
CA THR A 1 -3.18 8.41 -1.08
C THR A 1 -3.60 6.96 -0.88
N SER A 2 -4.60 6.73 -0.01
CA SER A 2 -5.22 5.41 0.17
C SER A 2 -6.36 5.11 -0.81
N GLY A 3 -6.67 6.05 -1.74
CA GLY A 3 -7.65 5.80 -2.80
C GLY A 3 -8.98 6.53 -2.63
N ILE A 4 -8.94 7.82 -2.31
CA ILE A 4 -10.13 8.69 -2.40
C ILE A 4 -10.31 9.05 -3.88
N VAL A 5 -11.09 8.23 -4.59
CA VAL A 5 -11.21 8.28 -6.06
C VAL A 5 -11.53 9.66 -6.62
N PRO A 6 -12.53 10.42 -6.12
CA PRO A 6 -12.81 11.76 -6.65
C PRO A 6 -11.61 12.72 -6.55
N LYS A 7 -10.83 12.61 -5.47
CA LYS A 7 -9.65 13.46 -5.27
C LYS A 7 -8.45 13.07 -6.15
N ILE A 8 -8.37 11.82 -6.56
CA ILE A 8 -7.37 11.37 -7.55
C ILE A 8 -7.67 11.99 -8.91
N LEU A 9 -8.93 11.97 -9.33
CA LEU A 9 -9.37 12.52 -10.60
C LEU A 9 -9.24 14.06 -10.65
N GLU A 10 -9.57 14.74 -9.55
CA GLU A 10 -9.39 16.17 -9.37
C GLU A 10 -7.89 16.55 -9.47
N LEU A 11 -7.03 15.88 -8.68
CA LEU A 11 -5.59 16.12 -8.70
C LEU A 11 -4.99 15.93 -10.09
N GLY A 12 -5.43 14.92 -10.83
CA GLY A 12 -4.93 14.65 -12.18
C GLY A 12 -5.24 15.74 -13.20
N LYS A 13 -6.28 16.56 -12.96
CA LYS A 13 -6.64 17.70 -13.82
C LYS A 13 -5.80 18.94 -13.50
N ASP A 14 -5.50 19.12 -12.21
CA ASP A 14 -4.96 20.39 -11.71
C ASP A 14 -3.43 20.39 -11.67
N VAL A 15 -2.80 19.23 -11.51
CA VAL A 15 -1.34 19.16 -11.24
C VAL A 15 -0.67 18.00 -11.98
N ASP A 16 0.45 18.29 -12.67
CA ASP A 16 1.34 17.27 -13.21
C ASP A 16 2.23 16.68 -12.10
N THR A 17 1.71 15.72 -11.35
CA THR A 17 2.43 15.07 -10.26
C THR A 17 2.40 13.55 -10.36
N ARG A 18 3.37 12.90 -9.70
CA ARG A 18 3.42 11.44 -9.61
C ARG A 18 2.39 10.94 -8.61
N LEU A 19 1.59 9.95 -9.04
CA LEU A 19 0.60 9.33 -8.19
C LEU A 19 1.20 8.13 -7.46
N ALA A 20 1.04 8.10 -6.14
CA ALA A 20 1.34 6.95 -5.30
C ALA A 20 0.08 6.49 -4.55
N ILE A 21 -0.25 5.21 -4.68
CA ILE A 21 -1.44 4.58 -4.11
C ILE A 21 -1.06 3.54 -3.06
N SER A 22 -1.54 3.69 -1.84
CA SER A 22 -1.52 2.65 -0.81
C SER A 22 -2.52 1.56 -1.18
N LEU A 23 -2.08 0.60 -2.01
CA LEU A 23 -2.94 -0.46 -2.54
C LEU A 23 -3.12 -1.60 -1.54
N HIS A 24 -2.01 -2.18 -1.12
CA HIS A 24 -1.84 -3.18 -0.05
C HIS A 24 -2.58 -4.51 -0.23
N ALA A 25 -3.45 -4.66 -1.21
CA ALA A 25 -4.17 -5.90 -1.46
C ALA A 25 -4.49 -6.11 -2.94
N PRO A 26 -4.60 -7.37 -3.40
CA PRO A 26 -4.91 -7.69 -4.78
C PRO A 26 -6.42 -7.85 -5.04
N ASN A 27 -7.26 -7.81 -4.00
CA ASN A 27 -8.72 -7.98 -4.07
C ASN A 27 -9.42 -7.18 -2.96
N ASP A 28 -10.73 -6.96 -3.15
CA ASP A 28 -11.54 -6.16 -2.23
C ASP A 28 -11.73 -6.82 -0.87
N LEU A 29 -11.76 -8.16 -0.79
CA LEU A 29 -11.93 -8.87 0.48
C LEU A 29 -10.82 -8.50 1.47
N ILE A 30 -9.57 -8.68 1.06
CA ILE A 30 -8.40 -8.32 1.88
C ILE A 30 -8.34 -6.80 2.07
N ARG A 31 -8.58 -6.03 1.00
CA ARG A 31 -8.44 -4.58 1.07
C ARG A 31 -9.47 -3.92 1.99
N ASN A 32 -10.70 -4.44 2.06
CA ASN A 32 -11.74 -3.94 2.97
C ASN A 32 -11.33 -4.04 4.45
N GLU A 33 -10.52 -5.04 4.78
CA GLU A 33 -10.01 -5.27 6.11
C GLU A 33 -8.85 -4.32 6.44
N ILE A 34 -7.82 -4.27 5.59
CA ILE A 34 -6.57 -3.55 5.90
C ILE A 34 -6.57 -2.08 5.43
N VAL A 35 -7.46 -1.71 4.51
CA VAL A 35 -7.63 -0.34 3.97
C VAL A 35 -9.12 0.01 3.92
N PRO A 36 -9.77 0.36 5.03
CA PRO A 36 -11.23 0.47 5.14
C PRO A 36 -11.91 1.44 4.16
N ILE A 37 -11.19 2.44 3.63
CA ILE A 37 -11.71 3.35 2.59
C ILE A 37 -12.13 2.59 1.31
N ASN A 38 -11.65 1.35 1.13
CA ASN A 38 -12.03 0.50 0.01
C ASN A 38 -13.53 0.17 -0.01
N LYS A 39 -14.18 0.14 1.15
CA LYS A 39 -15.64 -0.08 1.26
C LYS A 39 -16.41 1.05 0.56
N LYS A 40 -15.85 2.26 0.51
CA LYS A 40 -16.44 3.41 -0.17
C LYS A 40 -16.00 3.51 -1.63
N TYR A 41 -14.74 3.18 -1.91
CA TYR A 41 -14.14 3.22 -3.24
C TYR A 41 -13.47 1.88 -3.54
N PRO A 42 -14.21 0.89 -4.08
CA PRO A 42 -13.70 -0.44 -4.38
C PRO A 42 -12.55 -0.41 -5.38
N LEU A 43 -11.79 -1.50 -5.43
CA LEU A 43 -10.64 -1.64 -6.35
C LEU A 43 -11.00 -1.35 -7.79
N LYS A 44 -12.20 -1.74 -8.25
CA LYS A 44 -12.66 -1.45 -9.62
C LYS A 44 -12.63 0.05 -9.92
N GLU A 45 -13.18 0.86 -9.04
CA GLU A 45 -13.21 2.32 -9.20
C GLU A 45 -11.82 2.93 -9.06
N LEU A 46 -11.04 2.46 -8.08
CA LEU A 46 -9.68 2.93 -7.86
C LEU A 46 -8.77 2.65 -9.06
N ILE A 47 -8.83 1.44 -9.62
CA ILE A 47 -8.04 1.06 -10.78
C ILE A 47 -8.47 1.84 -12.03
N GLN A 48 -9.77 2.06 -12.22
CA GLN A 48 -10.27 2.92 -13.29
C GLN A 48 -9.70 4.34 -13.16
N ALA A 49 -9.74 4.94 -11.97
CA ALA A 49 -9.15 6.25 -11.73
C ALA A 49 -7.63 6.28 -12.01
N CYS A 50 -6.93 5.18 -11.73
CA CYS A 50 -5.51 5.04 -12.07
C CYS A 50 -5.28 4.93 -13.59
N GLN A 51 -6.19 4.29 -14.33
CA GLN A 51 -6.13 4.21 -15.80
C GLN A 51 -6.39 5.58 -16.44
N ASP A 52 -7.33 6.33 -15.89
CA ASP A 52 -7.73 7.65 -16.38
C ASP A 52 -6.79 8.78 -15.93
N TYR A 53 -5.89 8.51 -14.97
CA TYR A 53 -4.94 9.50 -14.46
C TYR A 53 -4.00 9.98 -15.57
N PRO A 54 -3.84 11.30 -15.78
CA PRO A 54 -3.03 11.85 -16.85
C PRO A 54 -1.58 11.36 -16.80
N ARG A 55 -1.05 10.95 -17.96
CA ARG A 55 0.33 10.43 -18.09
C ARG A 55 1.19 11.44 -18.79
N THR A 56 1.55 12.48 -18.09
CA THR A 56 2.45 13.52 -18.56
C THR A 56 3.92 13.12 -18.40
N ARG A 57 4.85 14.02 -18.70
CA ARG A 57 6.30 13.75 -18.56
C ARG A 57 6.68 13.31 -17.15
N ASN A 58 6.03 13.85 -16.12
CA ASN A 58 6.34 13.59 -14.70
C ASN A 58 5.55 12.42 -14.11
N SER A 59 4.39 12.08 -14.68
CA SER A 59 3.47 11.07 -14.14
C SER A 59 3.40 9.76 -14.96
N LYS A 60 4.46 9.40 -15.68
CA LYS A 60 4.51 8.23 -16.58
C LYS A 60 4.16 6.90 -15.93
N ARG A 61 4.41 6.75 -14.61
CA ARG A 61 4.17 5.52 -13.87
C ARG A 61 3.48 5.82 -12.56
N ILE A 62 2.48 5.02 -12.24
CA ILE A 62 1.87 5.01 -10.91
C ILE A 62 2.72 4.14 -9.98
N THR A 63 2.92 4.60 -8.75
CA THR A 63 3.56 3.80 -7.71
C THR A 63 2.49 3.16 -6.85
N PHE A 64 2.42 1.83 -6.82
CA PHE A 64 1.61 1.10 -5.86
C PHE A 64 2.47 0.71 -4.66
N GLU A 65 2.07 1.16 -3.48
CA GLU A 65 2.68 0.74 -2.21
C GLU A 65 1.96 -0.53 -1.75
N TYR A 66 2.72 -1.55 -1.39
CA TYR A 66 2.19 -2.86 -1.00
C TYR A 66 2.89 -3.37 0.24
N VAL A 67 2.23 -3.29 1.40
CA VAL A 67 2.73 -3.83 2.66
C VAL A 67 2.63 -5.36 2.63
N MET A 68 3.67 -6.05 3.07
CA MET A 68 3.77 -7.50 3.06
C MET A 68 3.39 -8.07 4.43
N LEU A 69 2.17 -8.60 4.53
CA LEU A 69 1.56 -9.17 5.74
C LEU A 69 1.53 -10.69 5.63
N LYS A 70 2.21 -11.38 6.55
CA LYS A 70 2.35 -12.83 6.58
C LYS A 70 1.00 -13.53 6.58
N GLY A 71 0.78 -14.42 5.62
CA GLY A 71 -0.44 -15.22 5.48
C GLY A 71 -1.69 -14.45 5.03
N VAL A 72 -1.62 -13.13 4.91
CA VAL A 72 -2.76 -12.28 4.55
C VAL A 72 -2.76 -11.93 3.06
N ASN A 73 -1.68 -11.32 2.57
CA ASN A 73 -1.58 -10.78 1.21
C ASN A 73 -0.27 -11.14 0.50
N ASP A 74 0.48 -12.10 1.02
CA ASP A 74 1.85 -12.37 0.60
C ASP A 74 2.02 -13.66 -0.22
N LYS A 75 0.93 -14.35 -0.56
CA LYS A 75 0.98 -15.61 -1.32
C LYS A 75 1.35 -15.36 -2.79
N PRO A 76 1.97 -16.34 -3.48
CA PRO A 76 2.20 -16.24 -4.93
C PRO A 76 0.93 -16.03 -5.75
N SER A 77 -0.23 -16.52 -5.26
CA SER A 77 -1.54 -16.26 -5.85
C SER A 77 -1.90 -14.78 -5.81
N ASP A 78 -1.55 -14.08 -4.71
CA ASP A 78 -1.83 -12.65 -4.53
C ASP A 78 -0.99 -11.82 -5.48
N ALA A 79 0.28 -12.19 -5.70
CA ALA A 79 1.12 -11.55 -6.72
C ALA A 79 0.51 -11.68 -8.12
N ARG A 80 0.01 -12.87 -8.48
CA ARG A 80 -0.65 -13.10 -9.78
C ARG A 80 -1.98 -12.35 -9.90
N GLN A 81 -2.76 -12.24 -8.83
CA GLN A 81 -3.98 -11.43 -8.80
C GLN A 81 -3.64 -9.94 -8.96
N LEU A 82 -2.59 -9.45 -8.28
CA LEU A 82 -2.12 -8.08 -8.41
C LEU A 82 -1.72 -7.74 -9.85
N ILE A 83 -0.99 -8.63 -10.53
CA ILE A 83 -0.62 -8.47 -11.94
C ILE A 83 -1.87 -8.32 -12.82
N LYS A 84 -2.88 -9.18 -12.60
CA LYS A 84 -4.15 -9.10 -13.34
C LYS A 84 -4.89 -7.80 -13.07
N LEU A 85 -4.93 -7.38 -11.80
CA LEU A 85 -5.61 -6.17 -11.36
C LEU A 85 -5.06 -4.91 -12.02
N ILE A 86 -3.73 -4.77 -12.08
CA ILE A 86 -3.06 -3.56 -12.60
C ILE A 86 -2.67 -3.68 -14.09
N LYS A 87 -3.16 -4.70 -14.78
CA LYS A 87 -2.84 -4.93 -16.20
C LYS A 87 -3.15 -3.69 -17.04
N GLY A 88 -2.18 -3.30 -17.89
CA GLY A 88 -2.30 -2.13 -18.76
C GLY A 88 -1.95 -0.79 -18.09
N ILE A 89 -1.69 -0.77 -16.78
CA ILE A 89 -1.22 0.43 -16.08
C ILE A 89 0.30 0.39 -16.01
N PRO A 90 1.03 1.35 -16.59
CA PRO A 90 2.47 1.51 -16.33
C PRO A 90 2.68 1.80 -14.84
N ALA A 91 3.27 0.84 -14.14
CA ALA A 91 3.35 0.88 -12.70
C ALA A 91 4.71 0.43 -12.16
N LYS A 92 4.98 0.84 -10.93
CA LYS A 92 6.00 0.34 -10.03
C LYS A 92 5.32 -0.12 -8.76
N ILE A 93 5.71 -1.26 -8.22
CA ILE A 93 5.16 -1.79 -6.99
C ILE A 93 6.25 -1.76 -5.91
N ASN A 94 6.14 -0.87 -4.93
CA ASN A 94 7.04 -0.86 -3.78
C ASN A 94 6.57 -1.89 -2.74
N LEU A 95 7.32 -2.95 -2.56
CA LEU A 95 7.06 -3.93 -1.50
C LEU A 95 7.64 -3.42 -0.19
N ILE A 96 6.77 -3.31 0.83
CA ILE A 96 7.11 -2.78 2.14
C ILE A 96 7.05 -3.93 3.14
N PRO A 97 8.19 -4.45 3.64
CA PRO A 97 8.18 -5.36 4.77
C PRO A 97 7.42 -4.71 5.93
N PHE A 98 6.44 -5.42 6.47
CA PHE A 98 5.64 -4.89 7.56
C PHE A 98 6.52 -4.69 8.81
N ASN A 99 6.34 -3.54 9.46
CA ASN A 99 6.99 -3.28 10.74
C ASN A 99 5.94 -3.35 11.85
N PRO A 100 5.86 -4.45 12.62
CA PRO A 100 4.82 -4.62 13.63
C PRO A 100 4.97 -3.59 14.75
N TRP A 101 3.83 -3.12 15.26
CA TRP A 101 3.75 -2.34 16.50
C TRP A 101 3.27 -3.22 17.66
N PRO A 102 3.44 -2.82 18.92
CA PRO A 102 2.93 -3.59 20.05
C PRO A 102 1.42 -3.87 19.93
N ASN A 103 1.03 -5.13 20.05
CA ASN A 103 -0.35 -5.64 19.89
C ASN A 103 -0.88 -5.56 18.44
N SER A 104 -0.01 -5.49 17.43
CA SER A 104 -0.44 -5.64 16.04
C SER A 104 -1.01 -7.05 15.82
N PRO A 105 -2.18 -7.18 15.15
CA PRO A 105 -2.71 -8.48 14.76
C PRO A 105 -1.98 -9.10 13.56
N TYR A 106 -1.04 -8.36 12.95
CA TYR A 106 -0.32 -8.77 11.75
C TYR A 106 1.16 -9.00 12.04
N GLU A 107 1.75 -9.91 11.25
CA GLU A 107 3.17 -10.22 11.24
C GLU A 107 3.81 -9.83 9.91
N CYS A 108 5.13 -9.59 9.93
CA CYS A 108 5.91 -9.39 8.72
C CYS A 108 6.07 -10.71 7.95
N SER A 109 5.90 -10.66 6.64
CA SER A 109 6.22 -11.79 5.75
C SER A 109 7.70 -12.16 5.83
N GLU A 110 8.00 -13.45 5.67
CA GLU A 110 9.38 -13.96 5.58
C GLU A 110 10.12 -13.34 4.38
N ARG A 111 11.40 -13.05 4.54
CA ARG A 111 12.22 -12.43 3.48
C ARG A 111 12.21 -13.25 2.18
N SER A 112 12.24 -14.58 2.28
CA SER A 112 12.14 -15.48 1.14
C SER A 112 10.80 -15.34 0.41
N GLN A 113 9.71 -15.16 1.15
CA GLN A 113 8.38 -14.97 0.60
C GLN A 113 8.25 -13.61 -0.11
N ILE A 114 8.76 -12.55 0.51
CA ILE A 114 8.80 -11.20 -0.11
C ILE A 114 9.61 -11.25 -1.40
N LYS A 115 10.76 -11.96 -1.39
CA LYS A 115 11.59 -12.12 -2.59
C LYS A 115 10.83 -12.86 -3.70
N LYS A 116 10.20 -14.00 -3.39
CA LYS A 116 9.37 -14.75 -4.37
C LYS A 116 8.25 -13.88 -4.96
N PHE A 117 7.58 -13.09 -4.13
CA PHE A 117 6.54 -12.17 -4.57
C PHE A 117 7.12 -11.11 -5.53
N SER A 118 8.25 -10.50 -5.18
CA SER A 118 8.97 -9.56 -6.04
C SER A 118 9.38 -10.19 -7.37
N ASP A 119 9.93 -11.41 -7.35
CA ASP A 119 10.38 -12.12 -8.55
C ASP A 119 9.19 -12.35 -9.51
N ILE A 120 8.00 -12.73 -9.00
CA ILE A 120 6.79 -12.91 -9.80
C ILE A 120 6.38 -11.59 -10.49
N LEU A 121 6.41 -10.47 -9.78
CA LEU A 121 6.08 -9.16 -10.32
C LEU A 121 7.10 -8.70 -11.36
N ASN A 122 8.40 -8.87 -11.09
CA ASN A 122 9.47 -8.50 -12.01
C ASN A 122 9.42 -9.33 -13.30
N ASN A 123 9.16 -10.64 -13.21
CA ASN A 123 8.99 -11.51 -14.36
C ASN A 123 7.77 -11.14 -15.24
N ALA A 124 6.78 -10.47 -14.64
CA ALA A 124 5.64 -9.92 -15.37
C ALA A 124 5.90 -8.50 -15.92
N GLY A 125 7.12 -7.96 -15.81
CA GLY A 125 7.53 -6.66 -16.35
C GLY A 125 7.27 -5.47 -15.42
N TYR A 126 6.86 -5.70 -14.16
CA TYR A 126 6.69 -4.63 -13.19
C TYR A 126 7.92 -4.48 -12.30
N SER A 127 8.51 -3.28 -12.25
CA SER A 127 9.58 -2.99 -11.28
C SER A 127 9.04 -3.13 -9.85
N SER A 128 9.63 -4.04 -9.08
CA SER A 128 9.13 -4.39 -7.74
C SER A 128 10.27 -4.37 -6.70
N PRO A 129 10.80 -3.17 -6.35
CA PRO A 129 11.80 -3.05 -5.31
C PRO A 129 11.22 -3.36 -3.94
N ILE A 130 12.05 -4.02 -3.11
CA ILE A 130 11.76 -4.25 -1.70
C ILE A 130 12.35 -3.09 -0.90
N ARG A 131 11.51 -2.38 -0.16
CA ARG A 131 11.93 -1.25 0.68
C ARG A 131 12.82 -1.75 1.82
N LYS A 132 13.98 -1.14 2.00
CA LYS A 132 14.80 -1.38 3.19
C LYS A 132 14.13 -0.73 4.39
N THR A 133 13.82 -1.52 5.41
CA THR A 133 13.30 -1.02 6.68
C THR A 133 14.40 -0.24 7.38
N ARG A 134 14.11 1.00 7.76
CA ARG A 134 14.98 1.86 8.58
C ARG A 134 14.24 2.21 9.85
N GLY A 135 14.95 2.38 10.97
CA GLY A 135 14.36 2.84 12.22
C GLY A 135 13.50 1.79 12.94
N GLN A 136 13.84 0.50 12.84
CA GLN A 136 13.18 -0.56 13.62
C GLN A 136 13.37 -0.36 15.13
N ASP A 137 14.48 0.26 15.51
CA ASP A 137 14.92 0.56 16.87
C ASP A 137 14.21 1.76 17.51
N ILE A 138 13.60 2.64 16.71
CA ILE A 138 13.02 3.91 17.18
C ILE A 138 11.52 4.06 16.91
N MET A 139 10.81 2.98 16.63
CA MET A 139 9.36 2.98 16.33
C MET A 139 8.90 4.09 15.36
N ALA A 140 9.73 4.40 14.36
CA ALA A 140 9.51 5.51 13.43
C ALA A 140 8.72 5.12 12.15
N ALA A 141 8.05 3.97 12.14
CA ALA A 141 7.23 3.58 11.00
C ALA A 141 5.90 4.35 10.98
N CYS A 142 5.36 4.55 9.78
CA CYS A 142 4.07 5.20 9.57
C CYS A 142 2.97 4.55 10.43
N GLY A 143 2.30 5.32 11.28
CA GLY A 143 1.26 4.86 12.20
C GLY A 143 1.73 4.52 13.62
N GLN A 144 3.01 4.24 13.86
CA GLN A 144 3.53 3.94 15.19
C GLN A 144 3.50 5.15 16.13
N LEU A 145 3.83 6.33 15.63
CA LEU A 145 3.81 7.60 16.40
C LEU A 145 2.40 7.96 16.89
N LYS A 146 1.35 7.66 16.12
CA LYS A 146 -0.03 7.94 16.51
C LYS A 146 -0.47 7.07 17.68
N SER A 147 -0.04 5.82 17.73
CA SER A 147 -0.36 4.89 18.83
C SER A 147 0.25 5.33 20.16
N ALA A 148 1.46 5.90 20.14
CA ALA A 148 2.12 6.45 21.33
C ALA A 148 1.41 7.71 21.83
N SER A 149 1.03 8.64 20.95
CA SER A 149 0.35 9.90 21.33
C SER A 149 -1.06 9.67 21.89
N VAL A 150 -1.79 8.65 21.44
CA VAL A 150 -3.11 8.30 22.00
C VAL A 150 -3.00 7.72 23.41
N LYS A 151 -1.94 6.97 23.72
CA LYS A 151 -1.67 6.48 25.09
C LYS A 151 -1.37 7.62 26.07
N ILE A 152 -0.57 8.62 25.68
CA ILE A 152 -0.23 9.77 26.50
C ILE A 152 -1.48 10.58 26.85
N ARG A 153 -2.38 10.85 25.89
CA ARG A 153 -3.63 11.59 26.13
C ARG A 153 -4.60 10.87 27.08
N LYS A 154 -4.66 9.52 27.06
CA LYS A 154 -5.49 8.77 28.00
C LYS A 154 -4.92 8.73 29.42
N SER A 155 -3.60 8.74 29.58
CA SER A 155 -2.96 8.83 30.90
C SER A 155 -3.10 10.21 31.53
N GLU A 156 -3.11 11.29 30.75
CA GLU A 156 -3.33 12.66 31.22
C GLU A 156 -4.80 12.93 31.62
N LEU A 157 -5.76 12.25 31.00
CA LEU A 157 -7.20 12.37 31.33
C LEU A 157 -7.61 11.67 32.63
N ASN A 158 -6.80 10.75 33.13
CA ASN A 158 -7.06 10.02 34.38
C ASN A 158 -6.39 10.67 35.61
N LEU A 159 -5.80 11.86 35.46
CA LEU A 159 -5.12 12.62 36.53
C LEU A 159 -5.87 13.92 36.91
N ARG A 160 -7.17 13.99 36.64
CA ARG A 160 -8.04 15.07 37.12
C ARG A 160 -9.28 14.54 37.82
#